data_45b74d7f15a1a8a47ddcd9c639a884ba
#
_entry.id   45b74d7f15a1a8a47ddcd9c639a884ba
#
_cell.length_a   1.000
_cell.length_b   1.000
_cell.length_c   1.000
_cell.angle_alpha   90.00
_cell.angle_beta   90.00
_cell.angle_gamma   90.00
#
_symmetry.space_group_name_H-M   'P 1'
#
loop_
_entity.id
_entity.type
_entity.pdbx_description
1 polymer ?
#
loop_
_entity_poly.entity_id
_entity_poly.type
_entity_poly.pdbx_seq_one_letter_code
_entity_poly.pdbx_strand_id
1 'polypeptide(L)'
;RNRQVHVVPQLIASTPDEFRSIVRLFQENGYKEADINLGCPFPMQVRAHRGSGLLRYKEEAESLLRTIEEFPDISFSMKMRLGWECTDESFVLLSLLNKLPLKHITLHPRLGIQQYKGAIDWDGFSRFYDECELPLYYNGDLVGLEDIRGIKVRFPGLAGLMLGRGLLASPWLATEFVSGQVLTVNERRDKLVMFHESLMDEYAARLEGGEHQVLSKMKTIWDYLLPEADKRLRKKVLKSTSLTSYQSAVKDLLSL
;
A
#
# COMPACT_ATOMS: atom_id res chain seq x y z
N ARG A 1 3.14 -19.22 3.07
CA ARG A 1 1.98 -18.46 3.57
C ARG A 1 1.04 -18.04 2.46
N ASN A 2 1.57 -17.48 1.38
CA ASN A 2 0.79 -16.84 0.31
C ASN A 2 0.74 -17.66 -1.00
N ARG A 3 0.79 -19.01 -0.92
CA ARG A 3 0.85 -19.88 -2.12
C ARG A 3 -0.36 -19.76 -3.05
N GLN A 4 -1.49 -19.27 -2.53
CA GLN A 4 -2.73 -19.09 -3.29
C GLN A 4 -2.96 -17.64 -3.75
N VAL A 5 -2.07 -16.72 -3.40
CA VAL A 5 -2.19 -15.30 -3.71
C VAL A 5 -0.94 -14.87 -4.46
N HIS A 6 -1.12 -14.15 -5.57
CA HIS A 6 -0.01 -13.53 -6.27
C HIS A 6 0.60 -12.43 -5.39
N VAL A 7 1.87 -12.61 -5.00
CA VAL A 7 2.60 -11.66 -4.15
C VAL A 7 3.80 -11.13 -4.91
N VAL A 8 3.87 -9.81 -5.04
CA VAL A 8 5.04 -9.10 -5.55
C VAL A 8 5.85 -8.58 -4.36
N PRO A 9 7.08 -9.05 -4.14
CA PRO A 9 7.92 -8.52 -3.06
C PRO A 9 8.34 -7.09 -3.38
N GLN A 10 8.36 -6.24 -2.33
CA GLN A 10 8.78 -4.86 -2.48
C GLN A 10 10.16 -4.67 -1.84
N LEU A 11 11.05 -3.99 -2.55
CA LEU A 11 12.37 -3.60 -2.05
C LEU A 11 12.45 -2.10 -1.81
N ILE A 12 13.30 -1.74 -0.86
CA ILE A 12 13.71 -0.36 -0.59
C ILE A 12 15.22 -0.35 -0.42
N ALA A 13 15.92 0.38 -1.25
CA ALA A 13 17.38 0.45 -1.28
C ALA A 13 17.86 1.88 -1.46
N SER A 14 19.11 2.16 -1.09
CA SER A 14 19.80 3.44 -1.30
C SER A 14 20.97 3.32 -2.28
N THR A 15 21.51 2.11 -2.47
CA THR A 15 22.69 1.90 -3.33
C THR A 15 22.46 0.76 -4.32
N PRO A 16 23.17 0.74 -5.46
CA PRO A 16 23.16 -0.37 -6.41
C PRO A 16 23.51 -1.73 -5.78
N ASP A 17 24.47 -1.79 -4.86
CA ASP A 17 24.89 -3.04 -4.22
C ASP A 17 23.81 -3.60 -3.29
N GLU A 18 23.14 -2.73 -2.54
CA GLU A 18 21.98 -3.11 -1.74
C GLU A 18 20.84 -3.62 -2.63
N PHE A 19 20.56 -2.92 -3.72
CA PHE A 19 19.56 -3.34 -4.72
C PHE A 19 19.86 -4.71 -5.27
N ARG A 20 21.09 -4.94 -5.75
CA ARG A 20 21.52 -6.25 -6.28
C ARG A 20 21.36 -7.38 -5.27
N SER A 21 21.75 -7.12 -4.03
CA SER A 21 21.67 -8.13 -2.95
C SER A 21 20.22 -8.55 -2.69
N ILE A 22 19.29 -7.58 -2.63
CA ILE A 22 17.87 -7.85 -2.39
C ILE A 22 17.24 -8.57 -3.60
N VAL A 23 17.54 -8.13 -4.83
CA VAL A 23 16.96 -8.75 -6.03
C VAL A 23 17.45 -10.19 -6.21
N ARG A 24 18.72 -10.48 -5.94
CA ARG A 24 19.23 -11.86 -5.93
C ARG A 24 18.49 -12.73 -4.92
N LEU A 25 18.23 -12.23 -3.73
CA LEU A 25 17.43 -12.95 -2.73
C LEU A 25 16.01 -13.24 -3.25
N PHE A 26 15.39 -12.30 -3.98
CA PHE A 26 14.09 -12.55 -4.61
C PHE A 26 14.16 -13.64 -5.68
N GLN A 27 15.19 -13.63 -6.53
CA GLN A 27 15.41 -14.67 -7.55
C GLN A 27 15.61 -16.06 -6.91
N GLU A 28 16.44 -16.16 -5.85
CA GLU A 28 16.68 -17.38 -5.10
C GLU A 28 15.40 -17.96 -4.47
N ASN A 29 14.45 -17.08 -4.11
CA ASN A 29 13.14 -17.48 -3.59
C ASN A 29 12.07 -17.67 -4.70
N GLY A 30 12.45 -17.64 -5.97
CA GLY A 30 11.59 -17.95 -7.10
C GLY A 30 10.68 -16.81 -7.56
N TYR A 31 10.86 -15.60 -7.05
CA TYR A 31 10.08 -14.44 -7.52
C TYR A 31 10.52 -14.02 -8.92
N LYS A 32 9.55 -13.67 -9.75
CA LYS A 32 9.74 -13.14 -11.12
C LYS A 32 9.31 -11.70 -11.27
N GLU A 33 8.73 -11.12 -10.22
CA GLU A 33 8.32 -9.74 -10.15
C GLU A 33 8.88 -9.10 -8.88
N ALA A 34 9.18 -7.79 -8.92
CA ALA A 34 9.57 -7.01 -7.75
C ALA A 34 9.07 -5.57 -7.88
N ASP A 35 8.71 -4.96 -6.76
CA ASP A 35 8.29 -3.55 -6.70
C ASP A 35 9.35 -2.70 -6.01
N ILE A 36 9.70 -1.56 -6.60
CA ILE A 36 10.71 -0.64 -6.08
C ILE A 36 10.01 0.48 -5.30
N ASN A 37 10.40 0.67 -4.04
CA ASN A 37 9.81 1.68 -3.18
C ASN A 37 10.59 3.00 -3.21
N LEU A 38 10.08 3.99 -3.91
CA LEU A 38 10.50 5.40 -3.87
C LEU A 38 9.44 6.32 -3.24
N GLY A 39 8.63 5.77 -2.33
CA GLY A 39 7.52 6.51 -1.73
C GLY A 39 7.46 6.51 -0.20
N CYS A 40 8.26 5.69 0.48
CA CYS A 40 8.24 5.60 1.94
C CYS A 40 8.74 6.90 2.59
N PRO A 41 7.91 7.61 3.40
CA PRO A 41 8.31 8.88 4.02
C PRO A 41 8.83 8.69 5.45
N PHE A 42 9.11 7.46 5.88
CA PHE A 42 9.51 7.16 7.25
C PHE A 42 10.89 7.77 7.55
N PRO A 43 11.07 8.54 8.64
CA PRO A 43 12.28 9.33 8.87
C PRO A 43 13.60 8.56 8.82
N MET A 44 13.63 7.31 9.33
CA MET A 44 14.83 6.48 9.26
C MET A 44 15.20 6.12 7.82
N GLN A 45 14.22 5.82 6.96
CA GLN A 45 14.46 5.52 5.55
C GLN A 45 14.95 6.76 4.81
N VAL A 46 14.29 7.91 5.05
CA VAL A 46 14.65 9.17 4.43
C VAL A 46 16.09 9.60 4.78
N ARG A 47 16.49 9.48 6.04
CA ARG A 47 17.89 9.77 6.48
C ARG A 47 18.93 8.86 5.82
N ALA A 48 18.52 7.66 5.44
CA ALA A 48 19.36 6.68 4.75
C ALA A 48 19.23 6.78 3.21
N HIS A 49 18.74 7.88 2.67
CA HIS A 49 18.48 8.11 1.25
C HIS A 49 17.64 6.99 0.61
N ARG A 50 16.60 6.50 1.30
CA ARG A 50 15.70 5.45 0.83
C ARG A 50 14.27 5.96 0.66
N GLY A 51 13.47 5.23 -0.11
CA GLY A 51 12.08 5.59 -0.34
C GLY A 51 11.93 6.98 -0.96
N SER A 52 11.00 7.81 -0.47
CA SER A 52 10.84 9.18 -0.98
C SER A 52 12.03 10.09 -0.70
N GLY A 53 12.88 9.74 0.27
CA GLY A 53 14.10 10.50 0.56
C GLY A 53 15.15 10.43 -0.54
N LEU A 54 15.16 9.36 -1.35
CA LEU A 54 16.09 9.20 -2.46
C LEU A 54 15.77 10.15 -3.63
N LEU A 55 14.51 10.59 -3.78
CA LEU A 55 14.08 11.47 -4.87
C LEU A 55 14.82 12.82 -4.89
N ARG A 56 15.36 13.27 -3.76
CA ARG A 56 16.19 14.49 -3.63
C ARG A 56 17.57 14.39 -4.29
N TYR A 57 18.05 13.16 -4.48
CA TYR A 57 19.42 12.86 -4.89
C TYR A 57 19.39 12.21 -6.28
N LYS A 58 19.29 13.07 -7.32
CA LYS A 58 19.12 12.64 -8.70
C LYS A 58 20.14 11.58 -9.12
N GLU A 59 21.42 11.84 -8.90
CA GLU A 59 22.53 10.98 -9.35
C GLU A 59 22.50 9.63 -8.62
N GLU A 60 22.19 9.63 -7.32
CA GLU A 60 22.03 8.39 -6.54
C GLU A 60 20.83 7.58 -7.02
N ALA A 61 19.69 8.26 -7.26
CA ALA A 61 18.47 7.63 -7.78
C ALA A 61 18.69 7.05 -9.19
N GLU A 62 19.32 7.80 -10.09
CA GLU A 62 19.65 7.33 -11.44
C GLU A 62 20.58 6.10 -11.40
N SER A 63 21.64 6.17 -10.57
CA SER A 63 22.60 5.07 -10.41
C SER A 63 21.91 3.79 -9.90
N LEU A 64 21.02 3.93 -8.91
CA LEU A 64 20.25 2.79 -8.39
C LEU A 64 19.29 2.24 -9.45
N LEU A 65 18.53 3.09 -10.13
CA LEU A 65 17.51 2.68 -11.08
C LEU A 65 18.08 1.98 -12.33
N ARG A 66 19.28 2.37 -12.80
CA ARG A 66 19.94 1.67 -13.89
C ARG A 66 20.31 0.22 -13.56
N THR A 67 20.39 -0.14 -12.27
CA THR A 67 20.65 -1.53 -11.85
C THR A 67 19.51 -2.48 -12.26
N ILE A 68 18.32 -1.97 -12.59
CA ILE A 68 17.19 -2.75 -13.11
C ILE A 68 17.60 -3.53 -14.38
N GLU A 69 18.38 -2.92 -15.24
CA GLU A 69 18.81 -3.49 -16.52
C GLU A 69 19.72 -4.72 -16.37
N GLU A 70 20.32 -4.92 -15.19
CA GLU A 70 21.13 -6.10 -14.87
C GLU A 70 20.30 -7.37 -14.60
N PHE A 71 18.97 -7.23 -14.43
CA PHE A 71 18.07 -8.31 -14.04
C PHE A 71 16.90 -8.51 -15.03
N PRO A 72 17.20 -8.90 -16.30
CA PRO A 72 16.18 -9.01 -17.35
C PRO A 72 15.10 -10.08 -17.07
N ASP A 73 15.38 -11.03 -16.15
CA ASP A 73 14.45 -12.09 -15.77
C ASP A 73 13.44 -11.66 -14.68
N ILE A 74 13.57 -10.45 -14.14
CA ILE A 74 12.66 -9.88 -13.14
C ILE A 74 11.87 -8.73 -13.76
N SER A 75 10.55 -8.82 -13.69
CA SER A 75 9.67 -7.73 -14.10
C SER A 75 9.50 -6.72 -12.96
N PHE A 76 10.05 -5.52 -13.12
CA PHE A 76 9.99 -4.49 -12.09
C PHE A 76 8.78 -3.58 -12.25
N SER A 77 8.16 -3.24 -11.13
CA SER A 77 7.27 -2.09 -10.98
C SER A 77 7.86 -1.11 -9.97
N MET A 78 7.27 0.08 -9.89
CA MET A 78 7.74 1.10 -8.97
C MET A 78 6.58 1.78 -8.27
N LYS A 79 6.70 1.98 -6.95
CA LYS A 79 5.80 2.84 -6.18
C LYS A 79 6.54 4.08 -5.71
N MET A 80 6.07 5.27 -6.12
CA MET A 80 6.75 6.53 -5.81
C MET A 80 5.77 7.63 -5.35
N ARG A 81 6.35 8.73 -4.87
CA ARG A 81 5.67 10.01 -4.64
C ARG A 81 6.12 11.05 -5.67
N LEU A 82 5.43 12.20 -5.71
CA LEU A 82 5.82 13.32 -6.59
C LEU A 82 7.16 13.97 -6.20
N GLY A 83 7.71 13.63 -5.06
CA GLY A 83 8.98 14.12 -4.56
C GLY A 83 9.07 13.97 -3.04
N TRP A 84 10.16 14.42 -2.46
CA TRP A 84 10.29 14.58 -1.02
C TRP A 84 9.82 15.98 -0.57
N GLU A 85 10.39 17.06 -1.13
CA GLU A 85 10.11 18.46 -0.79
C GLU A 85 9.41 19.22 -1.92
N CYS A 86 9.69 18.87 -3.17
CA CYS A 86 9.04 19.47 -4.33
C CYS A 86 8.76 18.45 -5.42
N THR A 87 7.83 18.81 -6.32
CA THR A 87 7.40 17.94 -7.42
C THR A 87 8.47 17.75 -8.49
N ASP A 88 9.34 18.74 -8.69
CA ASP A 88 10.40 18.69 -9.71
C ASP A 88 11.35 17.50 -9.51
N GLU A 89 11.50 17.02 -8.27
CA GLU A 89 12.33 15.87 -7.95
C GLU A 89 11.90 14.60 -8.70
N SER A 90 10.60 14.39 -8.91
CA SER A 90 10.11 13.25 -9.71
C SER A 90 10.21 13.51 -11.21
N PHE A 91 9.97 14.74 -11.65
CA PHE A 91 10.03 15.11 -13.07
C PHE A 91 11.44 15.04 -13.64
N VAL A 92 12.45 15.38 -12.85
CA VAL A 92 13.86 15.23 -13.23
C VAL A 92 14.21 13.76 -13.54
N LEU A 93 13.58 12.80 -12.86
CA LEU A 93 13.78 11.36 -13.08
C LEU A 93 12.91 10.79 -14.21
N LEU A 94 11.83 11.47 -14.61
CA LEU A 94 10.82 10.91 -15.51
C LEU A 94 11.40 10.53 -16.87
N SER A 95 12.34 11.32 -17.40
CA SER A 95 13.01 11.00 -18.68
C SER A 95 13.83 9.71 -18.64
N LEU A 96 14.37 9.35 -17.48
CA LEU A 96 15.03 8.06 -17.26
C LEU A 96 13.97 6.96 -17.08
N LEU A 97 12.95 7.20 -16.25
CA LEU A 97 11.90 6.23 -15.95
C LEU A 97 11.21 5.73 -17.21
N ASN A 98 10.88 6.64 -18.14
CA ASN A 98 10.25 6.30 -19.42
C ASN A 98 11.11 5.38 -20.30
N LYS A 99 12.42 5.27 -20.05
CA LYS A 99 13.35 4.41 -20.82
C LYS A 99 13.63 3.07 -20.13
N LEU A 100 13.30 2.95 -18.85
CA LEU A 100 13.54 1.72 -18.10
C LEU A 100 12.48 0.66 -18.39
N PRO A 101 12.82 -0.63 -18.35
CA PRO A 101 11.88 -1.72 -18.59
C PRO A 101 10.97 -1.96 -17.37
N LEU A 102 10.23 -0.92 -16.97
CA LEU A 102 9.27 -1.00 -15.87
C LEU A 102 7.90 -1.48 -16.37
N LYS A 103 7.29 -2.40 -15.65
CA LYS A 103 5.94 -2.90 -15.90
C LYS A 103 4.89 -1.80 -15.71
N HIS A 104 5.04 -0.99 -14.67
CA HIS A 104 4.21 0.18 -14.36
C HIS A 104 4.83 1.03 -13.26
N ILE A 105 4.34 2.26 -13.17
CA ILE A 105 4.59 3.15 -12.03
C ILE A 105 3.29 3.33 -11.25
N THR A 106 3.35 3.21 -9.93
CA THR A 106 2.28 3.61 -9.01
C THR A 106 2.65 4.94 -8.37
N LEU A 107 1.94 6.01 -8.71
CA LEU A 107 2.20 7.35 -8.19
C LEU A 107 1.23 7.73 -7.08
N HIS A 108 1.77 8.17 -5.94
CA HIS A 108 1.02 8.82 -4.87
C HIS A 108 1.27 10.32 -4.93
N PRO A 109 0.30 11.15 -5.36
CA PRO A 109 0.51 12.57 -5.60
C PRO A 109 0.49 13.41 -4.30
N ARG A 110 1.42 13.14 -3.47
CA ARG A 110 1.83 13.90 -2.29
C ARG A 110 3.34 13.88 -2.20
N LEU A 111 3.91 14.94 -1.58
CA LEU A 111 5.34 15.00 -1.23
C LEU A 111 5.63 14.10 -0.02
N GLY A 112 6.87 13.65 0.11
CA GLY A 112 7.32 12.84 1.24
C GLY A 112 7.11 13.53 2.59
N ILE A 113 7.46 14.82 2.67
CA ILE A 113 7.30 15.64 3.89
C ILE A 113 5.84 15.74 4.38
N GLN A 114 4.86 15.64 3.49
CA GLN A 114 3.45 15.65 3.85
C GLN A 114 3.02 14.36 4.55
N GLN A 115 3.80 13.27 4.42
CA GLN A 115 3.43 11.94 4.89
C GLN A 115 2.04 11.52 4.38
N TYR A 116 1.03 11.54 5.25
CA TYR A 116 -0.38 11.22 4.91
C TYR A 116 -1.32 12.39 5.20
N LYS A 117 -0.77 13.59 5.39
CA LYS A 117 -1.49 14.83 5.68
C LYS A 117 -1.47 15.75 4.46
N GLY A 118 -2.36 16.73 4.45
CA GLY A 118 -2.47 17.67 3.34
C GLY A 118 -3.25 17.12 2.14
N ALA A 119 -3.46 17.98 1.17
CA ALA A 119 -4.22 17.67 -0.04
C ALA A 119 -3.40 16.84 -1.04
N ILE A 120 -4.09 16.12 -1.90
CA ILE A 120 -3.54 15.55 -3.12
C ILE A 120 -3.15 16.70 -4.06
N ASP A 121 -1.97 16.62 -4.64
CA ASP A 121 -1.51 17.53 -5.69
C ASP A 121 -2.03 17.05 -7.06
N TRP A 122 -3.18 17.58 -7.44
CA TRP A 122 -3.83 17.21 -8.70
C TRP A 122 -3.13 17.77 -9.93
N ASP A 123 -2.51 18.92 -9.83
CA ASP A 123 -1.80 19.54 -10.94
C ASP A 123 -0.50 18.79 -11.23
N GLY A 124 0.25 18.47 -10.18
CA GLY A 124 1.43 17.62 -10.29
C GLY A 124 1.10 16.22 -10.80
N PHE A 125 -0.03 15.63 -10.37
CA PHE A 125 -0.48 14.34 -10.90
C PHE A 125 -0.87 14.41 -12.37
N SER A 126 -1.65 15.43 -12.77
CA SER A 126 -2.08 15.60 -14.17
C SER A 126 -0.88 15.74 -15.08
N ARG A 127 0.09 16.60 -14.69
CA ARG A 127 1.32 16.76 -15.45
C ARG A 127 2.11 15.45 -15.56
N PHE A 128 2.25 14.69 -14.47
CA PHE A 128 2.95 13.41 -14.50
C PHE A 128 2.21 12.37 -15.36
N TYR A 129 0.87 12.35 -15.31
CA TYR A 129 0.03 11.50 -16.14
C TYR A 129 0.20 11.78 -17.64
N ASP A 130 0.34 13.05 -18.01
CA ASP A 130 0.51 13.46 -19.42
C ASP A 130 1.93 13.18 -19.94
N GLU A 131 2.96 13.26 -19.08
CA GLU A 131 4.36 13.09 -19.47
C GLU A 131 4.90 11.64 -19.28
N CYS A 132 4.18 10.78 -18.56
CA CYS A 132 4.60 9.40 -18.29
C CYS A 132 4.21 8.50 -19.46
N GLU A 133 5.21 7.86 -20.09
CA GLU A 133 5.00 6.93 -21.21
C GLU A 133 4.73 5.48 -20.75
N LEU A 134 4.93 5.20 -19.46
CA LEU A 134 4.71 3.88 -18.86
C LEU A 134 3.27 3.70 -18.36
N PRO A 135 2.78 2.47 -18.24
CA PRO A 135 1.51 2.21 -17.58
C PRO A 135 1.49 2.84 -16.18
N LEU A 136 0.57 3.80 -15.94
CA LEU A 136 0.50 4.54 -14.68
C LEU A 136 -0.66 4.05 -13.83
N TYR A 137 -0.39 3.84 -12.54
CA TYR A 137 -1.37 3.51 -11.51
C TYR A 137 -1.49 4.69 -10.54
N TYR A 138 -2.70 5.02 -10.16
CA TYR A 138 -2.97 6.02 -9.13
C TYR A 138 -3.05 5.38 -7.74
N ASN A 139 -2.45 6.03 -6.75
CA ASN A 139 -2.58 5.71 -5.33
C ASN A 139 -2.80 7.00 -4.52
N GLY A 140 -3.82 7.05 -3.69
CA GLY A 140 -4.07 8.18 -2.79
C GLY A 140 -5.54 8.30 -2.43
N ASP A 141 -5.84 8.29 -1.13
CA ASP A 141 -7.15 8.56 -0.52
C ASP A 141 -8.38 7.88 -1.18
N LEU A 142 -8.17 6.70 -1.76
CA LEU A 142 -9.25 5.87 -2.28
C LEU A 142 -9.88 5.10 -1.11
N VAL A 143 -11.00 5.61 -0.58
CA VAL A 143 -11.66 5.05 0.61
C VAL A 143 -13.06 4.52 0.32
N GLY A 144 -13.67 4.91 -0.81
CA GLY A 144 -15.00 4.50 -1.26
C GLY A 144 -15.09 4.28 -2.76
N LEU A 145 -16.22 3.74 -3.21
CA LEU A 145 -16.50 3.50 -4.63
C LEU A 145 -16.52 4.78 -5.46
N GLU A 146 -17.03 5.88 -4.88
CA GLU A 146 -17.12 7.17 -5.57
C GLU A 146 -15.72 7.76 -5.82
N ASP A 147 -14.78 7.59 -4.88
CA ASP A 147 -13.39 8.03 -5.08
C ASP A 147 -12.77 7.28 -6.26
N ILE A 148 -12.98 5.95 -6.31
CA ILE A 148 -12.48 5.09 -7.38
C ILE A 148 -13.07 5.49 -8.74
N ARG A 149 -14.38 5.69 -8.80
CA ARG A 149 -15.10 6.10 -10.01
C ARG A 149 -14.65 7.48 -10.47
N GLY A 150 -14.54 8.43 -9.54
CA GLY A 150 -14.08 9.80 -9.81
C GLY A 150 -12.70 9.84 -10.45
N ILE A 151 -11.74 9.05 -9.92
CA ILE A 151 -10.40 8.93 -10.51
C ILE A 151 -10.46 8.35 -11.93
N LYS A 152 -11.23 7.29 -12.17
CA LYS A 152 -11.33 6.67 -13.49
C LYS A 152 -11.98 7.59 -14.52
N VAL A 153 -12.94 8.43 -14.10
CA VAL A 153 -13.54 9.45 -14.98
C VAL A 153 -12.54 10.55 -15.29
N ARG A 154 -11.79 11.02 -14.29
CA ARG A 154 -10.84 12.11 -14.46
C ARG A 154 -9.58 11.70 -15.26
N PHE A 155 -9.13 10.46 -15.10
CA PHE A 155 -7.91 9.93 -15.74
C PHE A 155 -8.18 8.56 -16.38
N PRO A 156 -8.90 8.54 -17.52
CA PRO A 156 -9.37 7.30 -18.13
C PRO A 156 -8.25 6.40 -18.68
N GLY A 157 -7.07 6.96 -18.96
CA GLY A 157 -5.89 6.24 -19.43
C GLY A 157 -5.07 5.54 -18.33
N LEU A 158 -5.49 5.63 -17.06
CA LEU A 158 -4.79 4.91 -15.99
C LEU A 158 -4.88 3.39 -16.19
N ALA A 159 -3.73 2.73 -16.12
CA ALA A 159 -3.63 1.27 -16.21
C ALA A 159 -4.19 0.56 -14.97
N GLY A 160 -4.22 1.24 -13.81
CA GLY A 160 -4.76 0.66 -12.59
C GLY A 160 -4.83 1.62 -11.41
N LEU A 161 -5.32 1.09 -10.30
CA LEU A 161 -5.46 1.80 -9.03
C LEU A 161 -4.84 0.96 -7.91
N MET A 162 -4.10 1.61 -7.01
CA MET A 162 -3.60 0.96 -5.80
C MET A 162 -4.40 1.43 -4.59
N LEU A 163 -5.07 0.50 -3.94
CA LEU A 163 -5.78 0.72 -2.69
C LEU A 163 -4.85 0.47 -1.51
N GLY A 164 -4.83 1.40 -0.56
CA GLY A 164 -4.11 1.25 0.70
C GLY A 164 -5.07 1.16 1.88
N ARG A 165 -5.09 2.18 2.72
CA ARG A 165 -5.91 2.27 3.94
C ARG A 165 -7.41 2.08 3.68
N GLY A 166 -7.92 2.49 2.51
CA GLY A 166 -9.32 2.28 2.14
C GLY A 166 -9.71 0.80 2.10
N LEU A 167 -8.80 -0.09 1.62
CA LEU A 167 -9.04 -1.53 1.62
C LEU A 167 -8.98 -2.13 3.03
N LEU A 168 -8.15 -1.57 3.92
CA LEU A 168 -8.13 -1.97 5.33
C LEU A 168 -9.39 -1.51 6.08
N ALA A 169 -9.92 -0.33 5.71
CA ALA A 169 -11.15 0.21 6.28
C ALA A 169 -12.40 -0.56 5.81
N SER A 170 -12.41 -0.95 4.54
CA SER A 170 -13.52 -1.63 3.86
C SER A 170 -12.98 -2.78 2.99
N PRO A 171 -12.79 -3.99 3.56
CA PRO A 171 -12.16 -5.11 2.85
C PRO A 171 -12.88 -5.57 1.58
N TRP A 172 -14.16 -5.25 1.44
CA TRP A 172 -15.00 -5.55 0.28
C TRP A 172 -14.87 -4.55 -0.87
N LEU A 173 -14.23 -3.39 -0.64
CA LEU A 173 -14.22 -2.26 -1.59
C LEU A 173 -13.75 -2.64 -3.00
N ALA A 174 -12.66 -3.42 -3.09
CA ALA A 174 -12.14 -3.87 -4.38
C ALA A 174 -13.11 -4.83 -5.09
N THR A 175 -13.72 -5.76 -4.34
CA THR A 175 -14.70 -6.72 -4.87
C THR A 175 -15.94 -6.00 -5.38
N GLU A 176 -16.50 -5.07 -4.61
CA GLU A 176 -17.66 -4.27 -5.01
C GLU A 176 -17.37 -3.44 -6.27
N PHE A 177 -16.18 -2.87 -6.36
CA PHE A 177 -15.80 -2.10 -7.53
C PHE A 177 -15.69 -2.98 -8.79
N VAL A 178 -15.03 -4.14 -8.69
CA VAL A 178 -14.81 -5.04 -9.83
C VAL A 178 -16.11 -5.72 -10.27
N SER A 179 -16.94 -6.16 -9.32
CA SER A 179 -18.20 -6.83 -9.63
C SER A 179 -19.31 -5.87 -10.05
N GLY A 180 -19.20 -4.59 -9.69
CA GLY A 180 -20.29 -3.61 -9.82
C GLY A 180 -21.45 -3.80 -8.85
N GLN A 181 -21.36 -4.80 -7.94
CA GLN A 181 -22.39 -5.10 -6.96
C GLN A 181 -21.99 -4.62 -5.57
N VAL A 182 -22.84 -3.80 -4.97
CA VAL A 182 -22.64 -3.32 -3.60
C VAL A 182 -23.25 -4.32 -2.65
N LEU A 183 -22.44 -4.80 -1.71
CA LEU A 183 -22.89 -5.75 -0.68
C LEU A 183 -23.87 -5.06 0.29
N THR A 184 -24.88 -5.79 0.70
CA THR A 184 -25.79 -5.37 1.78
C THR A 184 -25.04 -5.30 3.12
N VAL A 185 -25.63 -4.58 4.08
CA VAL A 185 -25.08 -4.47 5.44
C VAL A 185 -24.86 -5.86 6.06
N ASN A 186 -25.81 -6.77 5.87
CA ASN A 186 -25.72 -8.14 6.40
C ASN A 186 -24.58 -8.91 5.76
N GLU A 187 -24.44 -8.88 4.43
CA GLU A 187 -23.34 -9.55 3.72
C GLU A 187 -21.96 -9.02 4.14
N ARG A 188 -21.83 -7.70 4.30
CA ARG A 188 -20.58 -7.09 4.80
C ARG A 188 -20.27 -7.55 6.21
N ARG A 189 -21.27 -7.56 7.09
CA ARG A 189 -21.12 -8.05 8.45
C ARG A 189 -20.69 -9.51 8.48
N ASP A 190 -21.35 -10.41 7.74
CA ASP A 190 -21.05 -11.84 7.74
C ASP A 190 -19.63 -12.09 7.23
N LYS A 191 -19.22 -11.42 6.14
CA LYS A 191 -17.82 -11.46 5.66
C LYS A 191 -16.81 -10.97 6.68
N LEU A 192 -17.16 -9.95 7.45
CA LEU A 192 -16.29 -9.38 8.45
C LEU A 192 -16.12 -10.29 9.67
N VAL A 193 -17.22 -10.95 10.09
CA VAL A 193 -17.18 -11.97 11.15
C VAL A 193 -16.27 -13.11 10.72
N MET A 194 -16.46 -13.67 9.51
CA MET A 194 -15.62 -14.75 8.99
C MET A 194 -14.14 -14.34 8.89
N PHE A 195 -13.85 -13.14 8.40
CA PHE A 195 -12.49 -12.61 8.33
C PHE A 195 -11.86 -12.50 9.71
N HIS A 196 -12.59 -11.93 10.67
CA HIS A 196 -12.13 -11.73 12.04
C HIS A 196 -11.83 -13.07 12.74
N GLU A 197 -12.73 -14.04 12.63
CA GLU A 197 -12.57 -15.37 13.21
C GLU A 197 -11.37 -16.10 12.59
N SER A 198 -11.30 -16.14 11.25
CA SER A 198 -10.17 -16.76 10.55
C SER A 198 -8.81 -16.14 10.93
N LEU A 199 -8.76 -14.81 11.10
CA LEU A 199 -7.54 -14.13 11.49
C LEU A 199 -7.15 -14.45 12.94
N MET A 200 -8.15 -14.55 13.82
CA MET A 200 -7.92 -14.90 15.22
C MET A 200 -7.39 -16.32 15.35
N ASP A 201 -7.96 -17.28 14.62
CA ASP A 201 -7.53 -18.68 14.60
C ASP A 201 -6.09 -18.79 14.06
N GLU A 202 -5.78 -18.10 12.99
CA GLU A 202 -4.41 -18.03 12.43
C GLU A 202 -3.39 -17.47 13.44
N TYR A 203 -3.73 -16.42 14.14
CA TYR A 203 -2.85 -15.86 15.15
C TYR A 203 -2.72 -16.80 16.37
N ALA A 204 -3.82 -17.41 16.83
CA ALA A 204 -3.77 -18.38 17.92
C ALA A 204 -2.89 -19.60 17.58
N ALA A 205 -2.93 -20.06 16.33
CA ALA A 205 -2.14 -21.19 15.86
C ALA A 205 -0.63 -20.87 15.65
N ARG A 206 -0.27 -19.60 15.41
CA ARG A 206 1.08 -19.25 14.96
C ARG A 206 1.89 -18.41 15.94
N LEU A 207 1.22 -17.69 16.84
CA LEU A 207 1.90 -16.80 17.78
C LEU A 207 2.28 -17.55 19.06
N GLU A 208 3.55 -17.45 19.44
CA GLU A 208 4.11 -18.17 20.60
C GLU A 208 3.91 -17.43 21.92
N GLY A 209 3.55 -16.15 21.90
CA GLY A 209 3.33 -15.31 23.09
C GLY A 209 1.94 -15.41 23.72
N GLY A 210 1.17 -16.47 23.39
CA GLY A 210 -0.12 -16.78 24.00
C GLY A 210 -1.21 -15.73 23.75
N GLU A 211 -2.25 -15.76 24.56
CA GLU A 211 -3.44 -14.90 24.40
C GLU A 211 -3.13 -13.40 24.38
N HIS A 212 -2.15 -12.95 25.15
CA HIS A 212 -1.75 -11.53 25.19
C HIS A 212 -1.24 -11.06 23.82
N GLN A 213 -0.42 -11.87 23.16
CA GLN A 213 0.12 -11.53 21.84
C GLN A 213 -0.98 -11.56 20.77
N VAL A 214 -1.86 -12.56 20.80
CA VAL A 214 -3.04 -12.65 19.92
C VAL A 214 -3.90 -11.40 20.08
N LEU A 215 -4.28 -11.05 21.30
CA LEU A 215 -5.07 -9.86 21.61
C LEU A 215 -4.42 -8.58 21.08
N SER A 216 -3.12 -8.41 21.31
CA SER A 216 -2.37 -7.26 20.82
C SER A 216 -2.42 -7.16 19.29
N LYS A 217 -2.21 -8.28 18.60
CA LYS A 217 -2.28 -8.32 17.12
C LYS A 217 -3.69 -8.09 16.59
N MET A 218 -4.70 -8.70 17.21
CA MET A 218 -6.10 -8.50 16.80
C MET A 218 -6.55 -7.04 16.95
N LYS A 219 -6.05 -6.34 17.97
CA LYS A 219 -6.39 -4.92 18.15
C LYS A 219 -5.85 -4.02 17.03
N THR A 220 -4.70 -4.35 16.43
CA THR A 220 -4.10 -3.50 15.39
C THR A 220 -4.96 -3.36 14.13
N ILE A 221 -5.82 -4.33 13.82
CA ILE A 221 -6.73 -4.21 12.67
C ILE A 221 -7.75 -3.09 12.82
N TRP A 222 -8.16 -2.80 14.05
CA TRP A 222 -9.16 -1.79 14.37
C TRP A 222 -8.62 -0.35 14.28
N ASP A 223 -7.32 -0.16 14.08
CA ASP A 223 -6.77 1.17 13.76
C ASP A 223 -7.31 1.70 12.43
N TYR A 224 -7.65 0.79 11.53
CA TYR A 224 -8.14 1.11 10.18
C TYR A 224 -9.55 0.59 9.90
N LEU A 225 -9.90 -0.59 10.42
CA LEU A 225 -11.15 -1.29 10.11
C LEU A 225 -12.36 -0.52 10.64
N LEU A 226 -13.38 -0.35 9.79
CA LEU A 226 -14.64 0.34 10.11
C LEU A 226 -14.44 1.69 10.83
N PRO A 227 -13.74 2.67 10.23
CA PRO A 227 -13.45 3.94 10.89
C PRO A 227 -14.72 4.71 11.30
N GLU A 228 -15.82 4.50 10.57
CA GLU A 228 -17.13 5.14 10.80
C GLU A 228 -18.02 4.41 11.82
N ALA A 229 -17.57 3.26 12.35
CA ALA A 229 -18.34 2.53 13.36
C ALA A 229 -18.45 3.32 14.67
N ASP A 230 -19.45 2.96 15.49
CA ASP A 230 -19.69 3.62 16.76
C ASP A 230 -18.42 3.76 17.61
N LYS A 231 -18.05 5.01 17.92
CA LYS A 231 -16.80 5.35 18.63
C LYS A 231 -16.72 4.73 20.03
N ARG A 232 -17.87 4.55 20.72
CA ARG A 232 -17.91 3.96 22.06
C ARG A 232 -17.62 2.48 21.98
N LEU A 233 -18.23 1.78 21.03
CA LEU A 233 -18.01 0.36 20.83
C LEU A 233 -16.59 0.06 20.31
N ARG A 234 -16.08 0.85 19.36
CA ARG A 234 -14.66 0.75 18.95
C ARG A 234 -13.71 0.92 20.13
N LYS A 235 -13.95 1.92 20.98
CA LYS A 235 -13.15 2.15 22.18
C LYS A 235 -13.20 0.96 23.16
N LYS A 236 -14.37 0.28 23.27
CA LYS A 236 -14.54 -0.93 24.09
C LYS A 236 -13.66 -2.06 23.56
N VAL A 237 -13.63 -2.29 22.24
CA VAL A 237 -12.75 -3.26 21.58
C VAL A 237 -11.28 -2.95 21.86
N LEU A 238 -10.83 -1.73 21.60
CA LEU A 238 -9.43 -1.32 21.77
C LEU A 238 -8.93 -1.36 23.22
N LYS A 239 -9.84 -1.15 24.20
CA LYS A 239 -9.52 -1.17 25.64
C LYS A 239 -9.63 -2.55 26.30
N SER A 240 -10.06 -3.58 25.59
CA SER A 240 -10.16 -4.94 26.12
C SER A 240 -8.83 -5.43 26.67
N THR A 241 -8.84 -6.13 27.77
CA THR A 241 -7.62 -6.64 28.45
C THR A 241 -7.48 -8.15 28.39
N SER A 242 -8.54 -8.86 27.93
CA SER A 242 -8.55 -10.30 27.70
C SER A 242 -9.21 -10.64 26.36
N LEU A 243 -8.92 -11.83 25.80
CA LEU A 243 -9.58 -12.31 24.58
C LEU A 243 -11.10 -12.40 24.75
N THR A 244 -11.58 -12.88 25.90
CA THR A 244 -13.01 -12.98 26.17
C THR A 244 -13.71 -11.62 26.14
N SER A 245 -13.14 -10.61 26.80
CA SER A 245 -13.69 -9.24 26.79
C SER A 245 -13.61 -8.60 25.40
N TYR A 246 -12.56 -8.92 24.64
CA TYR A 246 -12.36 -8.47 23.26
C TYR A 246 -13.43 -9.06 22.34
N GLN A 247 -13.63 -10.39 22.35
CA GLN A 247 -14.64 -11.08 21.55
C GLN A 247 -16.05 -10.57 21.83
N SER A 248 -16.40 -10.38 23.11
CA SER A 248 -17.69 -9.77 23.49
C SER A 248 -17.86 -8.37 22.92
N ALA A 249 -16.80 -7.52 23.02
CA ALA A 249 -16.85 -6.17 22.49
C ALA A 249 -16.95 -6.12 20.94
N VAL A 250 -16.28 -7.04 20.24
CA VAL A 250 -16.37 -7.19 18.78
C VAL A 250 -17.77 -7.62 18.38
N LYS A 251 -18.35 -8.61 19.09
CA LYS A 251 -19.74 -9.06 18.84
C LYS A 251 -20.72 -7.89 18.99
N ASP A 252 -20.60 -7.08 20.03
CA ASP A 252 -21.44 -5.90 20.22
C ASP A 252 -21.27 -4.90 19.06
N LEU A 253 -20.03 -4.68 18.60
CA LEU A 253 -19.71 -3.75 17.51
C LEU A 253 -20.30 -4.21 16.17
N LEU A 254 -20.27 -5.51 15.89
CA LEU A 254 -20.72 -6.08 14.62
C LEU A 254 -22.24 -6.43 14.62
N SER A 255 -22.92 -6.31 15.75
CA SER A 255 -24.38 -6.57 15.85
C SER A 255 -25.24 -5.36 15.49
N LEU A 256 -24.64 -4.19 15.33
CA LEU A 256 -25.32 -2.95 14.94
C LEU A 256 -25.31 -2.77 13.43
#